data_d5d1963f076ddf0552e4a285327b3078
#
_entry.id   d5d1963f076ddf0552e4a285327b3078
#
_cell.length_a   1.000
_cell.length_b   1.000
_cell.length_c   1.000
_cell.angle_alpha   90.00
_cell.angle_beta   90.00
_cell.angle_gamma   90.00
#
_symmetry.space_group_name_H-M   'P 1'
#
loop_
_entity.id
_entity.type
_entity.pdbx_description
1 polymer ?
#
loop_
_entity_poly.entity_id
_entity_poly.type
_entity_poly.pdbx_seq_one_letter_code
_entity_poly.pdbx_strand_id
1 'polypeptide(L)'
;MYTYKIGISSEAHDQFVLAQPQADLLQSSNWGKVKDNWEHERIGFYEDGIQVAAAACLIRKLPLGFTIIYIPRGPIMDYANFELLDFVVKTLKTFGKSKRALFVKIDPSLVIKQTLGGKKSEENEFTPSIITFLKELGVEWSGRTKELEDTIQPRVQANIYAKDFDFDSLPKKAKQSIRTATNKGVNITIGGTELLDDFSTLMKKTEDRKGIILRGKSYYQKLLNTYASHSYITCLLYTSDAAD
;
A
#
# COMPACT_ATOMS: atom_id res chain seq x y z
N MET A 1 -26.76 14.25 -2.86
CA MET A 1 -27.17 12.93 -3.42
C MET A 1 -25.93 12.24 -3.96
N TYR A 2 -25.68 10.97 -3.53
CA TYR A 2 -24.51 10.21 -3.99
C TYR A 2 -24.72 9.59 -5.36
N THR A 3 -23.69 9.66 -6.21
CA THR A 3 -23.58 9.01 -7.52
C THR A 3 -22.21 8.38 -7.70
N TYR A 4 -22.03 7.54 -8.71
CA TYR A 4 -20.72 6.96 -9.03
C TYR A 4 -20.48 6.87 -10.53
N LYS A 5 -19.21 6.80 -10.92
CA LYS A 5 -18.79 6.61 -12.30
C LYS A 5 -17.66 5.56 -12.35
N ILE A 6 -17.85 4.53 -13.16
CA ILE A 6 -16.83 3.52 -13.48
C ILE A 6 -16.02 4.02 -14.68
N GLY A 7 -14.72 3.74 -14.69
CA GLY A 7 -13.82 4.13 -15.79
C GLY A 7 -13.46 5.61 -15.78
N ILE A 8 -13.32 6.23 -14.61
CA ILE A 8 -12.79 7.61 -14.54
C ILE A 8 -11.35 7.63 -15.05
N SER A 9 -10.92 8.79 -15.58
CA SER A 9 -9.56 8.93 -16.11
C SER A 9 -8.50 8.74 -15.03
N SER A 10 -7.28 8.37 -15.44
CA SER A 10 -6.14 8.24 -14.53
C SER A 10 -5.87 9.56 -13.80
N GLU A 11 -5.95 10.67 -14.54
CA GLU A 11 -5.68 12.01 -14.03
C GLU A 11 -6.69 12.41 -12.95
N ALA A 12 -7.99 12.23 -13.21
CA ALA A 12 -9.02 12.54 -12.23
C ALA A 12 -8.90 11.67 -10.97
N HIS A 13 -8.62 10.38 -11.16
CA HIS A 13 -8.41 9.46 -10.04
C HIS A 13 -7.19 9.86 -9.19
N ASP A 14 -6.03 10.04 -9.83
CA ASP A 14 -4.78 10.34 -9.13
C ASP A 14 -4.82 11.71 -8.46
N GLN A 15 -5.46 12.71 -9.10
CA GLN A 15 -5.66 14.02 -8.50
C GLN A 15 -6.47 13.93 -7.20
N PHE A 16 -7.55 13.16 -7.20
CA PHE A 16 -8.35 12.96 -5.99
C PHE A 16 -7.54 12.22 -4.92
N VAL A 17 -6.90 11.10 -5.27
CA VAL A 17 -6.15 10.26 -4.31
C VAL A 17 -5.01 11.05 -3.66
N LEU A 18 -4.22 11.80 -4.44
CA LEU A 18 -3.09 12.58 -3.94
C LEU A 18 -3.50 13.70 -2.97
N ALA A 19 -4.72 14.20 -3.09
CA ALA A 19 -5.26 15.23 -2.19
C ALA A 19 -5.73 14.67 -0.84
N GLN A 20 -5.78 13.34 -0.67
CA GLN A 20 -6.31 12.73 0.55
C GLN A 20 -5.22 12.36 1.55
N PRO A 21 -5.47 12.45 2.87
CA PRO A 21 -4.53 12.02 3.90
C PRO A 21 -4.16 10.52 3.81
N GLN A 22 -5.05 9.69 3.26
CA GLN A 22 -4.85 8.25 3.09
C GLN A 22 -4.18 7.89 1.76
N ALA A 23 -3.65 8.87 1.01
CA ALA A 23 -2.98 8.62 -0.26
C ALA A 23 -1.98 7.45 -0.14
N ASP A 24 -2.09 6.47 -1.01
CA ASP A 24 -1.24 5.29 -1.03
C ASP A 24 -0.85 4.94 -2.46
N LEU A 25 0.38 4.52 -2.66
CA LEU A 25 0.92 4.11 -3.95
C LEU A 25 0.06 3.03 -4.62
N LEU A 26 -0.50 2.12 -3.82
CA LEU A 26 -1.32 1.01 -4.30
C LEU A 26 -2.69 1.47 -4.85
N GLN A 27 -3.08 2.70 -4.56
CA GLN A 27 -4.27 3.33 -5.12
C GLN A 27 -3.95 4.26 -6.30
N SER A 28 -2.69 4.43 -6.69
CA SER A 28 -2.36 5.20 -7.89
C SER A 28 -2.77 4.45 -9.17
N SER A 29 -3.12 5.17 -10.22
CA SER A 29 -3.41 4.60 -11.54
C SER A 29 -2.22 3.81 -12.11
N ASN A 30 -1.01 4.22 -11.79
CA ASN A 30 0.24 3.56 -12.20
C ASN A 30 0.40 2.18 -11.56
N TRP A 31 -0.20 1.93 -10.39
CA TRP A 31 -0.12 0.60 -9.78
C TRP A 31 -0.77 -0.48 -10.65
N GLY A 32 -1.83 -0.16 -11.35
CA GLY A 32 -2.43 -1.05 -12.35
C GLY A 32 -1.45 -1.47 -13.45
N LYS A 33 -0.56 -0.56 -13.89
CA LYS A 33 0.49 -0.85 -14.88
C LYS A 33 1.57 -1.77 -14.33
N VAL A 34 1.92 -1.65 -13.04
CA VAL A 34 2.84 -2.58 -12.35
C VAL A 34 2.21 -3.96 -12.23
N LYS A 35 0.89 -4.02 -12.02
CA LYS A 35 0.10 -5.25 -11.89
C LYS A 35 -0.55 -5.68 -13.20
N ASP A 36 0.19 -5.65 -14.31
CA ASP A 36 -0.28 -5.91 -15.67
C ASP A 36 -0.87 -7.32 -15.91
N ASN A 37 -0.66 -8.26 -14.99
CA ASN A 37 -1.30 -9.57 -14.97
C ASN A 37 -2.72 -9.56 -14.35
N TRP A 38 -3.22 -8.38 -13.95
CA TRP A 38 -4.58 -8.13 -13.50
C TRP A 38 -5.20 -7.06 -14.40
N GLU A 39 -6.48 -7.18 -14.70
CA GLU A 39 -7.23 -6.04 -15.22
C GLU A 39 -7.40 -5.01 -14.09
N HIS A 40 -7.57 -3.75 -14.47
CA HIS A 40 -7.76 -2.69 -13.49
C HIS A 40 -8.89 -1.77 -13.93
N GLU A 41 -9.62 -1.26 -12.94
CA GLU A 41 -10.72 -0.33 -13.12
C GLU A 41 -10.65 0.75 -12.05
N ARG A 42 -11.12 1.95 -12.37
CA ARG A 42 -11.18 3.07 -11.43
C ARG A 42 -12.62 3.53 -11.28
N ILE A 43 -13.06 3.63 -10.02
CA ILE A 43 -14.41 4.07 -9.68
C ILE A 43 -14.30 5.38 -8.90
N GLY A 44 -14.94 6.43 -9.37
CA GLY A 44 -15.12 7.69 -8.63
C GLY A 44 -16.53 7.74 -8.03
N PHE A 45 -16.63 8.26 -6.81
CA PHE A 45 -17.88 8.49 -6.11
C PHE A 45 -18.06 9.98 -5.88
N TYR A 46 -19.28 10.47 -6.04
CA TYR A 46 -19.57 11.90 -6.07
C TYR A 46 -20.76 12.22 -5.18
N GLU A 47 -20.69 13.36 -4.50
CA GLU A 47 -21.80 13.98 -3.82
C GLU A 47 -22.07 15.34 -4.50
N ASP A 48 -23.26 15.49 -5.04
CA ASP A 48 -23.69 16.72 -5.76
C ASP A 48 -22.67 17.19 -6.81
N GLY A 49 -22.04 16.23 -7.52
CA GLY A 49 -21.06 16.46 -8.57
C GLY A 49 -19.61 16.63 -8.10
N ILE A 50 -19.36 16.69 -6.79
CA ILE A 50 -18.02 16.79 -6.21
C ILE A 50 -17.53 15.37 -5.88
N GLN A 51 -16.30 15.03 -6.26
CA GLN A 51 -15.72 13.72 -5.94
C GLN A 51 -15.41 13.63 -4.45
N VAL A 52 -15.95 12.60 -3.79
CA VAL A 52 -15.82 12.36 -2.34
C VAL A 52 -15.18 11.03 -2.00
N ALA A 53 -15.07 10.10 -2.98
CA ALA A 53 -14.32 8.87 -2.80
C ALA A 53 -13.77 8.35 -4.15
N ALA A 54 -12.78 7.46 -4.06
CA ALA A 54 -12.22 6.75 -5.22
C ALA A 54 -11.78 5.33 -4.86
N ALA A 55 -11.83 4.42 -5.84
CA ALA A 55 -11.31 3.07 -5.71
C ALA A 55 -10.56 2.64 -6.98
N ALA A 56 -9.27 2.29 -6.83
CA ALA A 56 -8.52 1.56 -7.84
C ALA A 56 -8.69 0.06 -7.59
N CYS A 57 -9.38 -0.61 -8.51
CA CYS A 57 -9.74 -2.01 -8.42
C CYS A 57 -8.82 -2.86 -9.29
N LEU A 58 -8.18 -3.85 -8.72
CA LEU A 58 -7.47 -4.90 -9.45
C LEU A 58 -8.42 -6.09 -9.63
N ILE A 59 -8.55 -6.59 -10.86
CA ILE A 59 -9.50 -7.63 -11.22
C ILE A 59 -8.73 -8.83 -11.78
N ARG A 60 -8.75 -9.94 -11.06
CA ARG A 60 -8.13 -11.19 -11.51
C ARG A 60 -9.18 -12.11 -12.13
N LYS A 61 -8.95 -12.51 -13.37
CA LYS A 61 -9.77 -13.53 -14.05
C LYS A 61 -9.49 -14.91 -13.48
N LEU A 62 -10.54 -15.67 -13.32
CA LEU A 62 -10.55 -17.06 -12.89
C LEU A 62 -11.21 -17.94 -13.98
N PRO A 63 -11.06 -19.28 -13.90
CA PRO A 63 -11.78 -20.19 -14.79
C PRO A 63 -13.30 -19.95 -14.77
N LEU A 64 -13.98 -20.37 -15.81
CA LEU A 64 -15.43 -20.24 -15.99
C LEU A 64 -15.97 -18.80 -16.03
N GLY A 65 -15.09 -17.81 -16.25
CA GLY A 65 -15.45 -16.40 -16.35
C GLY A 65 -15.76 -15.74 -14.99
N PHE A 66 -15.39 -16.36 -13.88
CA PHE A 66 -15.40 -15.72 -12.58
C PHE A 66 -14.22 -14.75 -12.42
N THR A 67 -14.31 -13.87 -11.42
CA THR A 67 -13.23 -12.95 -11.08
C THR A 67 -13.02 -12.86 -9.57
N ILE A 68 -11.92 -12.25 -9.18
CA ILE A 68 -11.67 -11.73 -7.83
C ILE A 68 -11.35 -10.26 -7.99
N ILE A 69 -11.92 -9.41 -7.15
CA ILE A 69 -11.62 -7.98 -7.12
C ILE A 69 -10.89 -7.65 -5.83
N TYR A 70 -9.77 -6.95 -5.96
CA TYR A 70 -9.00 -6.45 -4.82
C TYR A 70 -8.77 -4.94 -4.94
N ILE A 71 -9.05 -4.22 -3.87
CA ILE A 71 -8.89 -2.76 -3.74
C ILE A 71 -7.81 -2.51 -2.67
N PRO A 72 -6.52 -2.56 -3.04
CA PRO A 72 -5.42 -2.45 -2.08
C PRO A 72 -5.39 -1.06 -1.45
N ARG A 73 -5.26 -1.00 -0.13
CA ARG A 73 -5.24 0.27 0.64
C ARG A 73 -6.42 1.22 0.37
N GLY A 74 -7.51 0.68 -0.12
CA GLY A 74 -8.70 1.46 -0.48
C GLY A 74 -10.01 0.76 -0.09
N PRO A 75 -11.13 1.42 -0.42
CA PRO A 75 -11.29 2.72 -1.11
C PRO A 75 -10.67 3.90 -0.37
N ILE A 76 -10.33 4.98 -1.09
CA ILE A 76 -9.91 6.26 -0.49
C ILE A 76 -11.15 7.10 -0.27
N MET A 77 -11.48 7.41 0.97
CA MET A 77 -12.68 8.14 1.35
C MET A 77 -12.63 8.59 2.82
N ASP A 78 -13.54 9.46 3.22
CA ASP A 78 -13.81 9.70 4.64
C ASP A 78 -14.64 8.56 5.23
N TYR A 79 -13.99 7.71 6.02
CA TYR A 79 -14.64 6.59 6.72
C TYR A 79 -15.52 7.03 7.92
N ALA A 80 -15.44 8.30 8.33
CA ALA A 80 -16.33 8.86 9.35
C ALA A 80 -17.72 9.17 8.77
N ASN A 81 -17.84 9.30 7.47
CA ASN A 81 -19.11 9.48 6.79
C ASN A 81 -19.77 8.11 6.53
N PHE A 82 -20.60 7.65 7.46
CA PHE A 82 -21.27 6.34 7.35
C PHE A 82 -22.27 6.24 6.20
N GLU A 83 -22.89 7.35 5.80
CA GLU A 83 -23.79 7.36 4.65
C GLU A 83 -23.02 7.13 3.34
N LEU A 84 -21.88 7.81 3.19
CA LEU A 84 -20.97 7.58 2.07
C LEU A 84 -20.41 6.15 2.09
N LEU A 85 -20.04 5.63 3.26
CA LEU A 85 -19.51 4.29 3.42
C LEU A 85 -20.53 3.22 3.01
N ASP A 86 -21.80 3.38 3.40
CA ASP A 86 -22.90 2.52 2.96
C ASP A 86 -23.05 2.54 1.43
N PHE A 87 -23.09 3.74 0.85
CA PHE A 87 -23.20 3.91 -0.59
C PHE A 87 -22.04 3.26 -1.35
N VAL A 88 -20.80 3.47 -0.90
CA VAL A 88 -19.58 2.87 -1.50
C VAL A 88 -19.62 1.36 -1.42
N VAL A 89 -19.93 0.78 -0.26
CA VAL A 89 -20.00 -0.69 -0.07
C VAL A 89 -21.07 -1.30 -0.96
N LYS A 90 -22.26 -0.71 -1.03
CA LYS A 90 -23.35 -1.19 -1.92
C LYS A 90 -22.96 -1.11 -3.39
N THR A 91 -22.31 -0.03 -3.80
CA THR A 91 -21.79 0.13 -5.16
C THR A 91 -20.74 -0.92 -5.50
N LEU A 92 -19.78 -1.15 -4.60
CA LEU A 92 -18.73 -2.16 -4.81
C LEU A 92 -19.32 -3.58 -4.88
N LYS A 93 -20.35 -3.91 -4.09
CA LYS A 93 -21.08 -5.18 -4.20
C LYS A 93 -21.77 -5.32 -5.56
N THR A 94 -22.41 -4.26 -6.05
CA THR A 94 -23.06 -4.24 -7.37
C THR A 94 -22.02 -4.38 -8.49
N PHE A 95 -20.93 -3.67 -8.40
CA PHE A 95 -19.81 -3.78 -9.34
C PHE A 95 -19.21 -5.18 -9.34
N GLY A 96 -18.99 -5.77 -8.15
CA GLY A 96 -18.52 -7.16 -8.03
C GLY A 96 -19.44 -8.15 -8.74
N LYS A 97 -20.76 -8.04 -8.53
CA LYS A 97 -21.76 -8.88 -9.24
C LYS A 97 -21.68 -8.72 -10.75
N SER A 98 -21.56 -7.50 -11.27
CA SER A 98 -21.45 -7.22 -12.71
C SER A 98 -20.19 -7.83 -13.35
N LYS A 99 -19.13 -7.99 -12.58
CA LYS A 99 -17.86 -8.64 -12.99
C LYS A 99 -17.83 -10.14 -12.65
N ARG A 100 -18.92 -10.74 -12.19
CA ARG A 100 -18.99 -12.13 -11.71
C ARG A 100 -17.92 -12.44 -10.66
N ALA A 101 -17.66 -11.48 -9.76
CA ALA A 101 -16.67 -11.64 -8.73
C ALA A 101 -17.16 -12.61 -7.64
N LEU A 102 -16.30 -13.55 -7.24
CA LEU A 102 -16.57 -14.43 -6.10
C LEU A 102 -16.55 -13.62 -4.81
N PHE A 103 -15.67 -12.62 -4.73
CA PHE A 103 -15.64 -11.65 -3.66
C PHE A 103 -14.95 -10.34 -4.10
N VAL A 104 -15.24 -9.28 -3.38
CA VAL A 104 -14.50 -7.99 -3.44
C VAL A 104 -13.78 -7.82 -2.12
N LYS A 105 -12.45 -7.78 -2.17
CA LYS A 105 -11.59 -7.54 -1.00
C LYS A 105 -11.20 -6.09 -0.94
N ILE A 106 -11.43 -5.45 0.19
CA ILE A 106 -10.95 -4.10 0.51
C ILE A 106 -9.91 -4.19 1.63
N ASP A 107 -8.99 -3.23 1.67
CA ASP A 107 -7.87 -3.23 2.61
C ASP A 107 -7.49 -1.78 3.00
N PRO A 108 -8.44 -1.00 3.55
CA PRO A 108 -8.21 0.40 3.86
C PRO A 108 -7.21 0.57 5.01
N SER A 109 -6.44 1.66 4.96
CA SER A 109 -5.46 2.03 5.99
C SER A 109 -6.16 2.68 7.20
N LEU A 110 -6.96 1.90 7.93
CA LEU A 110 -7.61 2.36 9.16
C LEU A 110 -6.69 2.17 10.36
N VAL A 111 -6.29 3.27 10.99
CA VAL A 111 -5.42 3.24 12.16
C VAL A 111 -6.23 2.82 13.38
N ILE A 112 -5.84 1.72 14.02
CA ILE A 112 -6.45 1.24 15.28
C ILE A 112 -5.68 1.79 16.48
N LYS A 113 -4.34 1.83 16.37
CA LYS A 113 -3.45 2.25 17.46
C LYS A 113 -2.18 2.84 16.87
N GLN A 114 -1.71 3.92 17.45
CA GLN A 114 -0.46 4.55 17.05
C GLN A 114 0.42 4.83 18.27
N THR A 115 1.73 4.86 18.05
CA THR A 115 2.72 5.25 19.06
C THR A 115 3.67 6.26 18.43
N LEU A 116 3.70 7.47 18.93
CA LEU A 116 4.54 8.56 18.41
C LEU A 116 5.78 8.70 19.28
N GLY A 117 6.97 8.63 18.66
CA GLY A 117 8.25 8.90 19.30
C GLY A 117 8.53 8.06 20.57
N GLY A 118 8.06 6.81 20.62
CA GLY A 118 8.24 5.91 21.77
C GLY A 118 7.40 6.28 23.01
N LYS A 119 6.47 7.24 22.89
CA LYS A 119 5.53 7.63 23.93
C LYS A 119 4.45 6.56 24.15
N LYS A 120 3.53 6.83 25.11
CA LYS A 120 2.36 5.97 25.32
C LYS A 120 1.57 5.82 24.02
N SER A 121 1.16 4.59 23.74
CA SER A 121 0.30 4.31 22.59
C SER A 121 -1.10 4.91 22.78
N GLU A 122 -1.63 5.47 21.69
CA GLU A 122 -2.99 6.01 21.63
C GLU A 122 -3.84 5.10 20.75
N GLU A 123 -5.01 4.73 21.21
CA GLU A 123 -5.99 3.96 20.45
C GLU A 123 -6.92 4.93 19.71
N ASN A 124 -7.28 4.58 18.49
CA ASN A 124 -8.30 5.30 17.75
C ASN A 124 -9.67 4.71 18.13
N GLU A 125 -10.42 5.45 18.93
CA GLU A 125 -11.73 5.02 19.42
C GLU A 125 -12.80 4.95 18.32
N PHE A 126 -12.58 5.63 17.21
CA PHE A 126 -13.52 5.66 16.09
C PHE A 126 -13.41 4.45 15.14
N THR A 127 -12.22 3.90 14.97
CA THR A 127 -12.01 2.74 14.08
C THR A 127 -12.85 1.50 14.43
N PRO A 128 -13.08 1.14 15.71
CA PRO A 128 -13.99 0.05 16.06
C PRO A 128 -15.42 0.27 15.55
N SER A 129 -15.95 1.49 15.57
CA SER A 129 -17.29 1.82 15.07
C SER A 129 -17.38 1.61 13.55
N ILE A 130 -16.35 2.01 12.80
CA ILE A 130 -16.25 1.74 11.34
C ILE A 130 -16.28 0.24 11.07
N ILE A 131 -15.51 -0.55 11.82
CA ILE A 131 -15.46 -2.01 11.65
C ILE A 131 -16.83 -2.63 11.97
N THR A 132 -17.50 -2.16 13.02
CA THR A 132 -18.86 -2.63 13.37
C THR A 132 -19.84 -2.32 12.25
N PHE A 133 -19.85 -1.10 11.74
CA PHE A 133 -20.74 -0.70 10.66
C PHE A 133 -20.47 -1.46 9.37
N LEU A 134 -19.21 -1.70 9.01
CA LEU A 134 -18.86 -2.55 7.85
C LEU A 134 -19.42 -3.97 8.00
N LYS A 135 -19.40 -4.55 9.20
CA LYS A 135 -20.01 -5.87 9.47
C LYS A 135 -21.55 -5.83 9.32
N GLU A 136 -22.19 -4.78 9.79
CA GLU A 136 -23.63 -4.57 9.60
C GLU A 136 -24.01 -4.48 8.12
N LEU A 137 -23.14 -3.90 7.30
CA LEU A 137 -23.27 -3.90 5.85
C LEU A 137 -22.96 -5.26 5.20
N GLY A 138 -22.64 -6.30 5.99
CA GLY A 138 -22.32 -7.64 5.52
C GLY A 138 -20.93 -7.74 4.88
N VAL A 139 -19.98 -6.95 5.36
CA VAL A 139 -18.55 -7.11 5.05
C VAL A 139 -17.94 -8.06 6.07
N GLU A 140 -17.31 -9.13 5.59
CA GLU A 140 -16.57 -10.05 6.44
C GLU A 140 -15.20 -9.47 6.79
N TRP A 141 -14.89 -9.39 8.07
CA TRP A 141 -13.59 -8.96 8.55
C TRP A 141 -12.74 -10.17 8.94
N SER A 142 -11.58 -10.34 8.30
CA SER A 142 -10.65 -11.44 8.54
C SER A 142 -9.95 -11.38 9.91
N GLY A 143 -10.24 -10.39 10.72
CA GLY A 143 -9.69 -10.26 12.06
C GLY A 143 -8.32 -9.61 12.11
N ARG A 144 -7.71 -9.66 13.29
CA ARG A 144 -6.35 -9.17 13.56
C ARG A 144 -5.39 -10.34 13.52
N THR A 145 -4.84 -10.61 12.36
CA THR A 145 -3.76 -11.60 12.22
C THR A 145 -2.44 -10.99 12.72
N LYS A 146 -1.51 -11.77 13.22
CA LYS A 146 -0.19 -11.31 13.66
C LYS A 146 0.90 -11.64 12.65
N GLU A 147 0.72 -12.72 11.92
CA GLU A 147 1.69 -13.22 10.97
C GLU A 147 1.60 -12.47 9.64
N LEU A 148 2.74 -12.18 9.02
CA LEU A 148 2.80 -11.50 7.71
C LEU A 148 2.17 -12.35 6.61
N GLU A 149 2.21 -13.66 6.74
CA GLU A 149 1.68 -14.63 5.78
C GLU A 149 0.15 -14.60 5.70
N ASP A 150 -0.51 -14.19 6.79
CA ASP A 150 -1.97 -14.13 6.88
C ASP A 150 -2.56 -12.87 6.23
N THR A 151 -1.73 -11.91 5.83
CA THR A 151 -2.17 -10.63 5.28
C THR A 151 -1.53 -10.33 3.93
N ILE A 152 -2.27 -9.64 3.06
CA ILE A 152 -1.70 -9.16 1.80
C ILE A 152 -0.79 -7.95 2.03
N GLN A 153 -1.13 -7.09 3.01
CA GLN A 153 -0.40 -5.88 3.35
C GLN A 153 0.01 -5.88 4.83
N PRO A 154 1.18 -5.31 5.17
CA PRO A 154 1.63 -5.22 6.55
C PRO A 154 0.60 -4.50 7.44
N ARG A 155 0.26 -5.09 8.57
CA ARG A 155 -0.66 -4.51 9.56
C ARG A 155 0.00 -3.51 10.48
N VAL A 156 1.25 -3.76 10.81
CA VAL A 156 2.05 -2.88 11.67
C VAL A 156 3.11 -2.23 10.81
N GLN A 157 3.17 -0.93 10.86
CA GLN A 157 4.14 -0.13 10.13
C GLN A 157 4.86 0.79 11.10
N ALA A 158 6.16 0.99 10.87
CA ALA A 158 6.96 2.01 11.53
C ALA A 158 7.33 3.07 10.47
N ASN A 159 6.87 4.28 10.67
CA ASN A 159 7.07 5.37 9.72
C ASN A 159 8.00 6.43 10.33
N ILE A 160 8.90 6.97 9.50
CA ILE A 160 9.68 8.16 9.79
C ILE A 160 9.23 9.23 8.79
N TYR A 161 8.71 10.34 9.30
CA TYR A 161 8.28 11.44 8.45
C TYR A 161 9.46 12.38 8.21
N ALA A 162 9.90 12.54 6.97
CA ALA A 162 11.10 13.30 6.61
C ALA A 162 11.05 14.75 7.08
N LYS A 163 9.86 15.38 7.07
CA LYS A 163 9.66 16.76 7.55
C LYS A 163 9.94 16.94 9.05
N ASP A 164 9.78 15.88 9.83
CA ASP A 164 9.94 15.89 11.29
C ASP A 164 11.21 15.13 11.71
N PHE A 165 12.02 14.69 10.72
CA PHE A 165 13.21 13.92 11.01
C PHE A 165 14.35 14.83 11.49
N ASP A 166 14.81 14.52 12.70
CA ASP A 166 16.02 15.09 13.29
C ASP A 166 16.95 13.96 13.71
N PHE A 167 18.18 13.97 13.17
CA PHE A 167 19.20 12.97 13.50
C PHE A 167 19.52 12.95 14.99
N ASP A 168 19.51 14.11 15.64
CA ASP A 168 19.82 14.23 17.05
C ASP A 168 18.71 13.69 17.96
N SER A 169 17.50 13.59 17.46
CA SER A 169 16.36 12.96 18.14
C SER A 169 16.44 11.44 18.16
N LEU A 170 17.29 10.81 17.33
CA LEU A 170 17.42 9.36 17.27
C LEU A 170 17.90 8.76 18.60
N PRO A 171 17.40 7.57 18.98
CA PRO A 171 17.91 6.85 20.14
C PRO A 171 19.43 6.63 20.08
N LYS A 172 20.11 6.74 21.22
CA LYS A 172 21.58 6.57 21.31
C LYS A 172 22.09 5.31 20.61
N LYS A 173 21.36 4.19 20.74
CA LYS A 173 21.70 2.91 20.11
C LYS A 173 21.63 3.01 18.58
N ALA A 174 20.64 3.70 18.01
CA ALA A 174 20.52 3.89 16.57
C ALA A 174 21.69 4.73 16.03
N LYS A 175 21.99 5.86 16.69
CA LYS A 175 23.18 6.70 16.34
C LYS A 175 24.49 5.91 16.40
N GLN A 176 24.65 5.06 17.41
CA GLN A 176 25.83 4.21 17.54
C GLN A 176 25.90 3.17 16.41
N SER A 177 24.78 2.55 16.04
CA SER A 177 24.74 1.59 14.93
C SER A 177 25.10 2.23 13.60
N ILE A 178 24.62 3.45 13.34
CA ILE A 178 24.97 4.22 12.13
C ILE A 178 26.47 4.49 12.11
N ARG A 179 27.06 5.02 13.19
CA ARG A 179 28.50 5.26 13.28
C ARG A 179 29.32 3.99 13.07
N THR A 180 28.89 2.87 13.65
CA THR A 180 29.56 1.59 13.49
C THR A 180 29.52 1.14 12.03
N ALA A 181 28.38 1.26 11.36
CA ALA A 181 28.24 0.93 9.95
C ALA A 181 29.18 1.78 9.07
N THR A 182 29.18 3.10 9.28
CA THR A 182 30.08 4.01 8.57
C THR A 182 31.55 3.65 8.78
N ASN A 183 31.97 3.40 10.03
CA ASN A 183 33.34 3.02 10.36
C ASN A 183 33.76 1.67 9.76
N LYS A 184 32.79 0.77 9.50
CA LYS A 184 33.02 -0.49 8.81
C LYS A 184 32.98 -0.38 7.28
N GLY A 185 32.91 0.81 6.73
CA GLY A 185 32.94 1.03 5.28
C GLY A 185 31.61 0.74 4.57
N VAL A 186 30.48 0.78 5.29
CA VAL A 186 29.18 0.70 4.63
C VAL A 186 28.93 2.00 3.89
N ASN A 187 28.79 1.90 2.57
CA ASN A 187 28.41 3.01 1.70
C ASN A 187 26.95 2.89 1.27
N ILE A 188 26.30 4.04 1.12
CA ILE A 188 24.94 4.15 0.59
C ILE A 188 25.03 4.69 -0.83
N THR A 189 24.48 3.94 -1.77
CA THR A 189 24.32 4.38 -3.15
C THR A 189 22.83 4.52 -3.45
N ILE A 190 22.45 5.65 -4.03
CA ILE A 190 21.07 5.94 -4.46
C ILE A 190 21.10 6.12 -5.97
N GLY A 191 20.23 5.40 -6.67
CA GLY A 191 20.18 5.45 -8.14
C GLY A 191 18.91 4.80 -8.68
N GLY A 192 18.87 4.63 -9.97
CA GLY A 192 17.75 4.06 -10.71
C GLY A 192 17.98 2.63 -11.19
N THR A 193 17.71 2.42 -12.47
CA THR A 193 17.81 1.10 -13.10
C THR A 193 19.25 0.56 -13.18
N GLU A 194 20.25 1.41 -13.11
CA GLU A 194 21.68 1.06 -13.07
C GLU A 194 22.06 0.25 -11.82
N LEU A 195 21.31 0.41 -10.71
CA LEU A 195 21.53 -0.35 -9.46
C LEU A 195 20.69 -1.65 -9.40
N LEU A 196 19.89 -1.93 -10.42
CA LEU A 196 18.92 -3.02 -10.37
C LEU A 196 19.58 -4.41 -10.30
N ASP A 197 20.75 -4.58 -10.89
CA ASP A 197 21.48 -5.86 -10.85
C ASP A 197 22.03 -6.14 -9.46
N ASP A 198 22.68 -5.16 -8.83
CA ASP A 198 23.19 -5.27 -7.46
C ASP A 198 22.04 -5.48 -6.48
N PHE A 199 20.97 -4.69 -6.61
CA PHE A 199 19.76 -4.84 -5.80
C PHE A 199 19.18 -6.25 -5.93
N SER A 200 19.01 -6.77 -7.15
CA SER A 200 18.45 -8.10 -7.38
C SER A 200 19.32 -9.21 -6.80
N THR A 201 20.64 -9.05 -6.86
CA THR A 201 21.61 -9.98 -6.27
C THR A 201 21.45 -10.01 -4.74
N LEU A 202 21.36 -8.84 -4.10
CA LEU A 202 21.14 -8.74 -2.65
C LEU A 202 19.80 -9.32 -2.22
N MET A 203 18.75 -9.09 -3.01
CA MET A 203 17.42 -9.67 -2.76
C MET A 203 17.47 -11.20 -2.84
N LYS A 204 18.18 -11.77 -3.82
CA LYS A 204 18.35 -13.21 -3.96
C LYS A 204 19.13 -13.82 -2.78
N LYS A 205 20.22 -13.21 -2.35
CA LYS A 205 20.93 -13.62 -1.12
C LYS A 205 20.03 -13.58 0.10
N THR A 206 19.11 -12.63 0.18
CA THR A 206 18.13 -12.52 1.27
C THR A 206 17.08 -13.64 1.22
N GLU A 207 16.57 -13.98 0.01
CA GLU A 207 15.69 -15.13 -0.19
C GLU A 207 16.34 -16.41 0.34
N ASP A 208 17.57 -16.69 -0.12
CA ASP A 208 18.29 -17.91 0.20
C ASP A 208 18.56 -18.02 1.72
N ARG A 209 18.97 -16.90 2.35
CA ARG A 209 19.24 -16.85 3.79
C ARG A 209 17.98 -17.00 4.66
N LYS A 210 16.85 -16.46 4.21
CA LYS A 210 15.61 -16.41 4.99
C LYS A 210 14.62 -17.50 4.65
N GLY A 211 14.83 -18.24 3.55
CA GLY A 211 13.88 -19.24 3.06
C GLY A 211 12.54 -18.64 2.60
N ILE A 212 12.54 -17.40 2.11
CA ILE A 212 11.34 -16.69 1.64
C ILE A 212 11.40 -16.51 0.13
N ILE A 213 10.26 -16.22 -0.49
CA ILE A 213 10.16 -15.90 -1.92
C ILE A 213 9.90 -14.40 -2.08
N LEU A 214 10.81 -13.73 -2.77
CA LEU A 214 10.70 -12.31 -3.07
C LEU A 214 10.32 -12.09 -4.54
N ARG A 215 10.09 -10.83 -4.93
CA ARG A 215 9.81 -10.49 -6.34
C ARG A 215 11.10 -10.55 -7.16
N GLY A 216 10.98 -11.06 -8.40
CA GLY A 216 12.11 -11.12 -9.31
C GLY A 216 12.50 -9.74 -9.90
N LYS A 217 13.68 -9.67 -10.53
CA LYS A 217 14.25 -8.46 -11.15
C LYS A 217 13.26 -7.75 -12.09
N SER A 218 12.53 -8.51 -12.93
CA SER A 218 11.56 -7.94 -13.88
C SER A 218 10.44 -7.13 -13.21
N TYR A 219 10.02 -7.51 -12.02
CA TYR A 219 9.03 -6.77 -11.25
C TYR A 219 9.56 -5.40 -10.82
N TYR A 220 10.79 -5.35 -10.30
CA TYR A 220 11.43 -4.10 -9.87
C TYR A 220 11.76 -3.21 -11.07
N GLN A 221 12.20 -3.79 -12.19
CA GLN A 221 12.40 -3.05 -13.45
C GLN A 221 11.11 -2.36 -13.90
N LYS A 222 9.98 -3.09 -13.87
CA LYS A 222 8.67 -2.55 -14.23
C LYS A 222 8.25 -1.42 -13.29
N LEU A 223 8.47 -1.59 -11.99
CA LEU A 223 8.17 -0.58 -10.98
C LEU A 223 8.96 0.70 -11.26
N LEU A 224 10.28 0.60 -11.43
CA LEU A 224 11.16 1.73 -11.74
C LEU A 224 10.73 2.43 -13.03
N ASN A 225 10.46 1.67 -14.10
CA ASN A 225 10.02 2.24 -15.37
C ASN A 225 8.66 2.95 -15.27
N THR A 226 7.74 2.40 -14.45
CA THR A 226 6.40 2.95 -14.30
C THR A 226 6.38 4.26 -13.52
N TYR A 227 7.21 4.35 -12.47
CA TYR A 227 7.29 5.55 -11.62
C TYR A 227 8.45 6.48 -11.97
N ALA A 228 9.38 6.05 -12.82
CA ALA A 228 10.49 6.82 -13.36
C ALA A 228 11.19 7.71 -12.31
N SER A 229 11.16 9.03 -12.47
CA SER A 229 11.81 10.00 -11.56
C SER A 229 11.23 10.03 -10.14
N HIS A 230 10.09 9.35 -9.90
CA HIS A 230 9.47 9.22 -8.58
C HIS A 230 9.85 7.93 -7.84
N SER A 231 10.79 7.15 -8.40
CA SER A 231 11.27 5.92 -7.78
C SER A 231 12.79 5.80 -7.91
N TYR A 232 13.41 5.25 -6.89
CA TYR A 232 14.85 5.01 -6.84
C TYR A 232 15.16 3.78 -6.00
N ILE A 233 16.36 3.23 -6.22
CA ILE A 233 16.92 2.15 -5.42
C ILE A 233 17.93 2.77 -4.44
N THR A 234 17.84 2.39 -3.18
CA THR A 234 18.88 2.68 -2.18
C THR A 234 19.54 1.37 -1.79
N CYS A 235 20.82 1.23 -2.10
CA CYS A 235 21.64 0.08 -1.73
C CYS A 235 22.62 0.46 -0.62
N LEU A 236 22.70 -0.40 0.42
CA LEU A 236 23.74 -0.35 1.43
C LEU A 236 24.76 -1.44 1.06
N LEU A 237 25.94 -1.02 0.62
CA LEU A 237 26.98 -1.92 0.15
C LEU A 237 28.22 -1.81 1.07
N TYR A 238 28.85 -2.93 1.37
CA TYR A 238 30.18 -2.94 1.96
C TYR A 238 31.23 -2.85 0.85
N THR A 239 32.23 -2.01 1.04
CA THR A 239 33.33 -1.81 0.09
C THR A 239 34.47 -2.84 0.24
N SER A 240 34.37 -3.77 1.18
CA SER A 240 35.34 -4.85 1.41
C SER A 240 34.66 -6.20 1.64
N ASP A 241 35.35 -7.28 1.32
CA ASP A 241 34.93 -8.70 1.45
C ASP A 241 34.64 -9.17 2.87
N ALA A 242 34.23 -8.29 3.76
CA ALA A 242 33.86 -8.61 5.14
C ALA A 242 32.41 -9.07 5.25
N ALA A 243 32.05 -10.08 4.47
CA ALA A 243 30.79 -10.82 4.57
C ALA A 243 31.09 -12.30 4.82
N ASP A 244 31.94 -12.59 5.82
CA ASP A 244 32.05 -13.89 6.47
C ASP A 244 31.39 -13.84 7.85
#